data_a5bd411b0d882f5e2b147e50a4f66a70
#
_entry.id   a5bd411b0d882f5e2b147e50a4f66a70
#
_cell.length_a   1.000
_cell.length_b   1.000
_cell.length_c   1.000
_cell.angle_alpha   90.00
_cell.angle_beta   90.00
_cell.angle_gamma   90.00
#
_symmetry.space_group_name_H-M   'P 1'
#
loop_
_entity.id
_entity.type
_entity.pdbx_description
1 polymer ?
#
loop_
_entity_poly.entity_id
_entity_poly.type
_entity_poly.pdbx_seq_one_letter_code
_entity_poly.pdbx_strand_id
1 'polypeptide(L)'
;MDGQSVKTAEQGGVGGFDGHKRVNGRKRHVLVDVLGLPIANRVEPANMSDRRAGGRLLAGLAPLWPTIRTVIADAGHDSRKLTRQLRGGGWTLKIVKRRQRAFKVVGLTWIVGRSLAWPGFNRRLSNDYQRYVQASETLLDIAAIRLMLNRVAPE
;
A
#
# COMPACT_ATOMS: atom_id res chain seq x y z
N MET A 1 -0.18 -1.71 -6.57
CA MET A 1 -0.65 -0.95 -5.40
C MET A 1 -1.75 -1.73 -4.68
N ASP A 2 -1.71 -1.78 -3.36
CA ASP A 2 -2.71 -2.46 -2.52
C ASP A 2 -2.66 -1.92 -1.08
N GLY A 3 -3.64 -2.29 -0.23
CA GLY A 3 -3.78 -1.83 1.14
C GLY A 3 -3.98 -2.97 2.16
N GLN A 4 -3.26 -2.87 3.29
CA GLN A 4 -3.37 -3.79 4.42
C GLN A 4 -3.90 -3.07 5.65
N SER A 5 -4.98 -3.58 6.25
CA SER A 5 -5.47 -3.09 7.55
C SER A 5 -4.71 -3.78 8.68
N VAL A 6 -4.24 -3.01 9.64
CA VAL A 6 -3.50 -3.47 10.82
C VAL A 6 -4.12 -2.87 12.07
N LYS A 7 -4.09 -3.64 13.18
CA LYS A 7 -4.55 -3.14 14.48
C LYS A 7 -3.60 -2.07 15.01
N THR A 8 -4.15 -1.07 15.71
CA THR A 8 -3.36 -0.12 16.51
C THR A 8 -3.32 -0.58 17.96
N ALA A 9 -2.27 -0.16 18.69
CA ALA A 9 -2.22 -0.28 20.14
C ALA A 9 -3.17 0.73 20.80
N GLU A 10 -3.50 0.51 22.08
CA GLU A 10 -4.43 1.34 22.86
C GLU A 10 -3.94 2.78 23.11
N GLN A 11 -2.68 3.08 22.88
CA GLN A 11 -2.06 4.39 23.17
C GLN A 11 -2.57 5.56 22.32
N GLY A 12 -3.63 5.35 21.54
CA GLY A 12 -4.30 6.41 20.81
C GLY A 12 -3.60 6.79 19.50
N GLY A 13 -4.06 7.89 18.94
CA GLY A 13 -3.66 8.37 17.61
C GLY A 13 -4.79 8.18 16.60
N VAL A 14 -4.58 8.68 15.41
CA VAL A 14 -5.57 8.60 14.32
C VAL A 14 -5.75 7.15 13.92
N GLY A 15 -6.96 6.63 14.05
CA GLY A 15 -7.36 5.29 13.65
C GLY A 15 -8.79 5.27 13.13
N GLY A 16 -9.29 4.09 12.75
CA GLY A 16 -10.65 3.90 12.26
C GLY A 16 -11.01 2.43 12.15
N PHE A 17 -12.27 2.12 11.92
CA PHE A 17 -12.76 0.76 11.80
C PHE A 17 -12.95 0.36 10.34
N ASP A 18 -12.22 -0.65 9.87
CA ASP A 18 -12.44 -1.31 8.58
C ASP A 18 -13.56 -2.34 8.73
N GLY A 19 -14.78 -1.96 8.33
CA GLY A 19 -15.95 -2.83 8.45
C GLY A 19 -15.88 -4.10 7.58
N HIS A 20 -15.10 -4.09 6.51
CA HIS A 20 -14.93 -5.24 5.63
C HIS A 20 -13.97 -6.29 6.24
N LYS A 21 -12.86 -5.85 6.78
CA LYS A 21 -11.85 -6.71 7.41
C LYS A 21 -12.07 -6.88 8.92
N ARG A 22 -13.02 -6.15 9.52
CA ARG A 22 -13.31 -6.11 10.97
C ARG A 22 -12.07 -5.78 11.81
N VAL A 23 -11.28 -4.81 11.34
CA VAL A 23 -10.05 -4.35 12.01
C VAL A 23 -10.25 -2.92 12.47
N ASN A 24 -10.04 -2.68 13.76
CA ASN A 24 -9.93 -1.33 14.30
C ASN A 24 -8.45 -0.93 14.31
N GLY A 25 -8.10 0.13 13.56
CA GLY A 25 -6.71 0.54 13.44
C GLY A 25 -6.42 1.42 12.23
N ARG A 26 -5.34 1.11 11.53
CA ARG A 26 -4.86 1.85 10.37
C ARG A 26 -4.77 0.96 9.14
N LYS A 27 -4.78 1.58 7.98
CA LYS A 27 -4.57 0.91 6.69
C LYS A 27 -3.27 1.41 6.07
N ARG A 28 -2.37 0.50 5.79
CA ARG A 28 -1.10 0.75 5.10
C ARG A 28 -1.30 0.54 3.61
N HIS A 29 -1.13 1.58 2.83
CA HIS A 29 -1.16 1.52 1.37
C HIS A 29 0.26 1.53 0.85
N VAL A 30 0.57 0.62 -0.07
CA VAL A 30 1.93 0.48 -0.61
C VAL A 30 1.87 0.42 -2.13
N LEU A 31 2.72 1.21 -2.78
CA LEU A 31 3.06 1.08 -4.18
C LEU A 31 4.38 0.33 -4.29
N VAL A 32 4.43 -0.72 -5.09
CA VAL A 32 5.64 -1.49 -5.35
C VAL A 32 5.93 -1.57 -6.85
N ASP A 33 7.17 -1.79 -7.20
CA ASP A 33 7.58 -2.10 -8.58
C ASP A 33 7.23 -3.55 -8.97
N VAL A 34 7.64 -3.96 -10.17
CA VAL A 34 7.41 -5.33 -10.69
C VAL A 34 8.21 -6.41 -9.95
N LEU A 35 9.27 -6.02 -9.22
CA LEU A 35 10.06 -6.91 -8.38
C LEU A 35 9.52 -7.00 -6.95
N GLY A 36 8.52 -6.18 -6.60
CA GLY A 36 7.94 -6.08 -5.28
C GLY A 36 8.74 -5.17 -4.33
N LEU A 37 9.59 -4.30 -4.87
CA LEU A 37 10.28 -3.30 -4.06
C LEU A 37 9.35 -2.11 -3.77
N PRO A 38 9.24 -1.66 -2.52
CA PRO A 38 8.43 -0.50 -2.16
C PRO A 38 8.95 0.78 -2.83
N ILE A 39 8.06 1.49 -3.53
CA ILE A 39 8.30 2.79 -4.15
C ILE A 39 7.78 3.90 -3.25
N ALA A 40 6.61 3.71 -2.66
CA ALA A 40 5.99 4.64 -1.75
C ALA A 40 5.03 3.92 -0.81
N ASN A 41 4.85 4.47 0.37
CA ASN A 41 3.85 4.03 1.32
C ASN A 41 3.02 5.20 1.85
N ARG A 42 1.84 4.88 2.38
CA ARG A 42 0.99 5.82 3.10
C ARG A 42 0.16 5.08 4.13
N VAL A 43 0.05 5.68 5.31
CA VAL A 43 -0.75 5.14 6.41
C VAL A 43 -1.95 6.05 6.64
N GLU A 44 -3.14 5.47 6.63
CA GLU A 44 -4.41 6.19 6.80
C GLU A 44 -5.26 5.46 7.85
N PRO A 45 -6.29 6.11 8.43
CA PRO A 45 -7.28 5.42 9.25
C PRO A 45 -7.89 4.25 8.49
N ALA A 46 -8.17 3.12 9.16
CA ALA A 46 -8.63 1.91 8.49
C ALA A 46 -10.00 2.06 7.82
N ASN A 47 -10.82 3.04 8.23
CA ASN A 47 -12.08 3.39 7.56
C ASN A 47 -11.91 4.22 6.28
N MET A 48 -10.69 4.66 5.95
CA MET A 48 -10.43 5.35 4.69
C MET A 48 -10.66 4.41 3.51
N SER A 49 -11.39 4.88 2.50
CA SER A 49 -11.59 4.08 1.27
C SER A 49 -10.30 3.97 0.46
N ASP A 50 -10.06 2.79 -0.13
CA ASP A 50 -8.87 2.53 -0.95
C ASP A 50 -8.74 3.49 -2.13
N ARG A 51 -9.87 3.92 -2.71
CA ARG A 51 -9.92 4.93 -3.80
C ARG A 51 -9.33 6.28 -3.37
N ARG A 52 -9.69 6.76 -2.18
CA ARG A 52 -9.22 8.05 -1.64
C ARG A 52 -7.77 7.94 -1.19
N ALA A 53 -7.43 6.87 -0.49
CA ALA A 53 -6.07 6.62 -0.04
C ALA A 53 -5.10 6.43 -1.21
N GLY A 54 -5.49 5.68 -2.25
CA GLY A 54 -4.72 5.54 -3.49
C GLY A 54 -4.47 6.89 -4.16
N GLY A 55 -5.47 7.77 -4.22
CA GLY A 55 -5.30 9.12 -4.75
C GLY A 55 -4.28 9.95 -3.96
N ARG A 56 -4.27 9.81 -2.63
CA ARG A 56 -3.30 10.50 -1.76
C ARG A 56 -1.90 9.91 -1.86
N LEU A 57 -1.78 8.57 -1.91
CA LEU A 57 -0.51 7.88 -2.08
C LEU A 57 0.18 8.30 -3.38
N LEU A 58 -0.58 8.38 -4.47
CA LEU A 58 -0.04 8.63 -5.81
C LEU A 58 0.10 10.13 -6.14
N ALA A 59 -0.41 11.01 -5.27
CA ALA A 59 -0.28 12.45 -5.45
C ALA A 59 1.19 12.87 -5.41
N GLY A 60 1.64 13.58 -6.45
CA GLY A 60 3.01 14.11 -6.52
C GLY A 60 4.10 13.09 -6.86
N LEU A 61 3.77 11.79 -7.05
CA LEU A 61 4.79 10.78 -7.37
C LEU A 61 5.20 10.79 -8.85
N ALA A 62 4.34 11.21 -9.77
CA ALA A 62 4.62 11.14 -11.20
C ALA A 62 5.91 11.89 -11.62
N PRO A 63 6.21 13.09 -11.13
CA PRO A 63 7.48 13.77 -11.44
C PRO A 63 8.71 13.03 -10.89
N LEU A 64 8.58 12.34 -9.75
CA LEU A 64 9.66 11.60 -9.11
C LEU A 64 9.95 10.28 -9.82
N TRP A 65 8.96 9.72 -10.51
CA TRP A 65 9.04 8.42 -11.17
C TRP A 65 8.59 8.49 -12.64
N PRO A 66 9.32 9.22 -13.50
CA PRO A 66 8.93 9.45 -14.89
C PRO A 66 8.93 8.17 -15.76
N THR A 67 9.58 7.11 -15.31
CA THR A 67 9.62 5.80 -15.99
C THR A 67 8.37 4.96 -15.76
N ILE A 68 7.59 5.24 -14.71
CA ILE A 68 6.35 4.52 -14.47
C ILE A 68 5.30 4.93 -15.51
N ARG A 69 4.67 3.93 -16.13
CA ARG A 69 3.59 4.13 -17.12
C ARG A 69 2.25 3.62 -16.62
N THR A 70 2.26 2.54 -15.87
CA THR A 70 1.03 1.85 -15.47
C THR A 70 1.07 1.52 -13.98
N VAL A 71 0.01 1.90 -13.28
CA VAL A 71 -0.27 1.48 -11.90
C VAL A 71 -1.32 0.39 -11.94
N ILE A 72 -0.99 -0.78 -11.39
CA ILE A 72 -1.90 -1.91 -11.26
C ILE A 72 -2.47 -1.92 -9.85
N ALA A 73 -3.78 -2.04 -9.73
CA ALA A 73 -4.48 -2.08 -8.44
C ALA A 73 -5.68 -3.04 -8.49
N ASP A 74 -6.21 -3.40 -7.33
CA ASP A 74 -7.41 -4.22 -7.22
C ASP A 74 -8.70 -3.41 -7.43
N ALA A 75 -9.85 -4.09 -7.40
CA ALA A 75 -11.17 -3.48 -7.61
C ALA A 75 -11.54 -2.43 -6.52
N GLY A 76 -10.94 -2.49 -5.33
CA GLY A 76 -11.13 -1.49 -4.29
C GLY A 76 -10.70 -0.09 -4.70
N HIS A 77 -9.78 0.00 -5.64
CA HIS A 77 -9.25 1.25 -6.19
C HIS A 77 -9.98 1.73 -7.46
N ASP A 78 -10.99 1.01 -7.94
CA ASP A 78 -11.74 1.38 -9.16
C ASP A 78 -12.49 2.70 -8.97
N SER A 79 -12.00 3.79 -9.59
CA SER A 79 -12.54 5.13 -9.45
C SER A 79 -12.22 6.00 -10.67
N ARG A 80 -13.25 6.61 -11.25
CA ARG A 80 -13.09 7.60 -12.34
C ARG A 80 -12.22 8.78 -11.92
N LYS A 81 -12.33 9.23 -10.66
CA LYS A 81 -11.51 10.33 -10.11
C LYS A 81 -10.03 9.95 -10.07
N LEU A 82 -9.70 8.76 -9.55
CA LEU A 82 -8.34 8.25 -9.49
C LEU A 82 -7.75 8.07 -10.89
N THR A 83 -8.52 7.49 -11.82
CA THR A 83 -8.09 7.33 -13.23
C THR A 83 -7.77 8.68 -13.88
N ARG A 84 -8.61 9.70 -13.66
CA ARG A 84 -8.38 11.06 -14.20
C ARG A 84 -7.13 11.69 -13.59
N GLN A 85 -6.95 11.57 -12.26
CA GLN A 85 -5.77 12.08 -11.56
C GLN A 85 -4.48 11.48 -12.12
N LEU A 86 -4.42 10.17 -12.33
CA LEU A 86 -3.25 9.48 -12.85
C LEU A 86 -2.95 9.85 -14.30
N ARG A 87 -3.97 10.00 -15.13
CA ARG A 87 -3.79 10.47 -16.52
C ARG A 87 -3.15 11.85 -16.59
N GLY A 88 -3.49 12.76 -15.68
CA GLY A 88 -2.86 14.08 -15.57
C GLY A 88 -1.36 14.01 -15.29
N GLY A 89 -0.90 12.95 -14.63
CA GLY A 89 0.53 12.65 -14.40
C GLY A 89 1.18 11.75 -15.45
N GLY A 90 0.47 11.43 -16.54
CA GLY A 90 0.98 10.54 -17.59
C GLY A 90 0.90 9.04 -17.28
N TRP A 91 0.19 8.66 -16.20
CA TRP A 91 0.07 7.27 -15.77
C TRP A 91 -1.28 6.67 -16.15
N THR A 92 -1.31 5.37 -16.41
CA THR A 92 -2.52 4.59 -16.66
C THR A 92 -2.86 3.74 -15.44
N LEU A 93 -4.13 3.77 -14.99
CA LEU A 93 -4.62 2.87 -13.94
C LEU A 93 -5.20 1.61 -14.57
N LYS A 94 -4.65 0.45 -14.22
CA LYS A 94 -5.16 -0.87 -14.62
C LYS A 94 -5.77 -1.58 -13.41
N ILE A 95 -7.08 -1.77 -13.42
CA ILE A 95 -7.80 -2.49 -12.37
C ILE A 95 -7.87 -3.97 -12.69
N VAL A 96 -7.42 -4.80 -11.73
CA VAL A 96 -7.53 -6.25 -11.80
C VAL A 96 -8.72 -6.69 -10.95
N LYS A 97 -9.75 -7.23 -11.60
CA LYS A 97 -10.95 -7.77 -10.94
C LYS A 97 -10.78 -9.28 -10.77
N ARG A 98 -10.97 -9.79 -9.55
CA ARG A 98 -11.05 -11.23 -9.31
C ARG A 98 -12.36 -11.75 -9.89
N ARG A 99 -12.30 -12.63 -10.90
CA ARG A 99 -13.49 -13.20 -11.55
C ARG A 99 -14.03 -14.45 -10.88
N GLN A 100 -13.29 -15.10 -9.98
CA GLN A 100 -13.65 -16.37 -9.35
C GLN A 100 -13.40 -16.34 -7.83
N ARG A 101 -14.21 -17.11 -7.09
CA ARG A 101 -14.04 -17.30 -5.63
C ARG A 101 -12.81 -18.15 -5.28
N ALA A 102 -12.26 -18.92 -6.23
CA ALA A 102 -11.06 -19.72 -6.04
C ALA A 102 -9.80 -18.85 -6.00
N PHE A 103 -8.84 -19.21 -5.16
CA PHE A 103 -7.51 -18.57 -5.13
C PHE A 103 -6.80 -18.90 -6.45
N LYS A 104 -6.73 -17.92 -7.33
CA LYS A 104 -5.94 -17.98 -8.55
C LYS A 104 -5.02 -16.78 -8.59
N VAL A 105 -3.74 -17.03 -8.83
CA VAL A 105 -2.75 -15.95 -9.03
C VAL A 105 -3.13 -15.20 -10.31
N VAL A 106 -3.65 -13.98 -10.17
CA VAL A 106 -4.11 -13.17 -11.31
C VAL A 106 -3.09 -12.08 -11.58
N GLY A 107 -2.28 -12.30 -12.61
CA GLY A 107 -1.30 -11.31 -13.09
C GLY A 107 -0.31 -10.85 -12.00
N LEU A 108 0.06 -9.58 -12.06
CA LEU A 108 1.06 -8.99 -11.15
C LEU A 108 0.52 -8.58 -9.76
N THR A 109 -0.77 -8.79 -9.47
CA THR A 109 -1.33 -8.37 -8.16
C THR A 109 -0.82 -9.19 -6.98
N TRP A 110 -0.35 -10.42 -7.22
CA TRP A 110 0.26 -11.23 -6.17
C TRP A 110 1.57 -10.63 -5.65
N ILE A 111 2.28 -9.85 -6.47
CA ILE A 111 3.54 -9.21 -6.09
C ILE A 111 3.31 -8.24 -4.94
N VAL A 112 2.31 -7.36 -5.04
CA VAL A 112 2.02 -6.40 -3.98
C VAL A 112 1.49 -7.10 -2.72
N GLY A 113 0.69 -8.18 -2.87
CA GLY A 113 0.24 -8.99 -1.74
C GLY A 113 1.42 -9.62 -0.99
N ARG A 114 2.40 -10.16 -1.71
CA ARG A 114 3.65 -10.66 -1.11
C ARG A 114 4.44 -9.53 -0.44
N SER A 115 4.50 -8.37 -1.06
CA SER A 115 5.22 -7.22 -0.49
C SER A 115 4.52 -6.64 0.74
N LEU A 116 3.20 -6.79 0.87
CA LEU A 116 2.46 -6.43 2.09
C LEU A 116 2.66 -7.46 3.22
N ALA A 117 3.15 -8.66 2.94
CA ALA A 117 3.43 -9.66 3.96
C ALA A 117 4.77 -9.41 4.69
N TRP A 118 5.78 -8.82 4.00
CA TRP A 118 7.10 -8.62 4.60
C TRP A 118 7.12 -7.71 5.85
N PRO A 119 6.27 -6.67 6.02
CA PRO A 119 6.20 -5.94 7.28
C PRO A 119 5.82 -6.86 8.45
N GLY A 120 5.00 -7.88 8.21
CA GLY A 120 4.60 -8.86 9.24
C GLY A 120 5.76 -9.66 9.83
N PHE A 121 6.85 -9.85 9.08
CA PHE A 121 8.08 -10.48 9.60
C PHE A 121 8.90 -9.54 10.50
N ASN A 122 8.57 -8.25 10.48
CA ASN A 122 9.20 -7.28 11.35
C ASN A 122 8.33 -7.09 12.60
N ARG A 123 8.84 -7.52 13.78
CA ARG A 123 8.08 -7.50 15.03
C ARG A 123 7.41 -6.15 15.33
N ARG A 124 8.08 -5.04 14.99
CA ARG A 124 7.54 -3.67 15.19
C ARG A 124 6.46 -3.28 14.21
N LEU A 125 6.30 -4.03 13.12
CA LEU A 125 5.31 -3.77 12.07
C LEU A 125 4.18 -4.83 12.05
N SER A 126 4.18 -5.81 12.97
CA SER A 126 3.09 -6.79 13.09
C SER A 126 1.74 -6.12 13.35
N ASN A 127 1.75 -5.06 14.16
CA ASN A 127 0.66 -4.11 14.37
C ASN A 127 1.18 -2.67 14.19
N ASP A 128 0.32 -1.67 14.31
CA ASP A 128 0.73 -0.27 14.34
C ASP A 128 0.74 0.22 15.80
N TYR A 129 1.94 0.30 16.37
CA TYR A 129 2.16 0.72 17.75
C TYR A 129 2.45 2.22 17.87
N GLN A 130 2.47 2.94 16.75
CA GLN A 130 2.87 4.34 16.73
C GLN A 130 1.68 5.26 17.02
N ARG A 131 1.89 6.28 17.86
CA ARG A 131 0.89 7.30 18.10
C ARG A 131 0.68 8.17 16.84
N TYR A 132 1.75 8.55 16.17
CA TYR A 132 1.72 9.42 15.00
C TYR A 132 1.80 8.61 13.69
N VAL A 133 0.98 8.99 12.71
CA VAL A 133 0.95 8.35 11.39
C VAL A 133 2.31 8.47 10.69
N GLN A 134 2.96 9.63 10.80
CA GLN A 134 4.29 9.87 10.22
C GLN A 134 5.34 8.89 10.75
N ALA A 135 5.30 8.58 12.05
CA ALA A 135 6.20 7.58 12.63
C ALA A 135 5.95 6.18 12.06
N SER A 136 4.68 5.83 11.80
CA SER A 136 4.32 4.57 11.14
C SER A 136 4.84 4.52 9.71
N GLU A 137 4.69 5.60 8.94
CA GLU A 137 5.21 5.72 7.58
C GLU A 137 6.74 5.61 7.56
N THR A 138 7.43 6.34 8.45
CA THR A 138 8.90 6.27 8.58
C THR A 138 9.40 4.85 8.90
N LEU A 139 8.72 4.12 9.79
CA LEU A 139 9.10 2.74 10.10
C LEU A 139 8.92 1.81 8.90
N LEU A 140 7.89 2.02 8.08
CA LEU A 140 7.71 1.30 6.83
C LEU A 140 8.84 1.62 5.84
N ASP A 141 9.26 2.89 5.75
CA ASP A 141 10.37 3.31 4.88
C ASP A 141 11.69 2.68 5.34
N ILE A 142 12.00 2.71 6.64
CA ILE A 142 13.21 2.07 7.19
C ILE A 142 13.22 0.56 6.88
N ALA A 143 12.10 -0.11 7.06
CA ALA A 143 11.99 -1.52 6.75
C ALA A 143 12.10 -1.80 5.25
N ALA A 144 11.58 -0.92 4.38
CA ALA A 144 11.74 -0.98 2.93
C ALA A 144 13.21 -0.83 2.52
N ILE A 145 13.92 0.14 3.10
CA ILE A 145 15.35 0.35 2.88
C ILE A 145 16.14 -0.91 3.27
N ARG A 146 15.88 -1.49 4.44
CA ARG A 146 16.52 -2.74 4.86
C ARG A 146 16.27 -3.88 3.86
N LEU A 147 15.03 -4.03 3.39
CA LEU A 147 14.69 -5.04 2.37
C LEU A 147 15.48 -4.83 1.08
N MET A 148 15.61 -3.58 0.64
CA MET A 148 16.36 -3.24 -0.57
C MET A 148 17.86 -3.49 -0.40
N LEU A 149 18.43 -3.09 0.73
CA LEU A 149 19.85 -3.32 1.05
C LEU A 149 20.19 -4.81 1.05
N ASN A 150 19.37 -5.65 1.67
CA ASN A 150 19.56 -7.11 1.69
C ASN A 150 19.48 -7.75 0.29
N ARG A 151 18.86 -7.09 -0.67
CA ARG A 151 18.83 -7.57 -2.06
C ARG A 151 20.05 -7.13 -2.88
N VAL A 152 20.62 -5.97 -2.54
CA VAL A 152 21.81 -5.43 -3.23
C VAL A 152 23.09 -6.06 -2.66
N ALA A 153 23.14 -6.30 -1.36
CA ALA A 153 24.25 -6.93 -0.67
C ALA A 153 23.71 -8.08 0.21
N PRO A 154 23.40 -9.24 -0.38
CA PRO A 154 23.02 -10.41 0.40
C PRO A 154 24.21 -10.86 1.26
N GLU A 155 23.95 -11.08 2.58
CA GLU A 155 24.91 -11.71 3.48
C GLU A 155 25.14 -13.17 3.13
#